data_3dbf92c7256101e824b928fbb0caaaf7
#
_entry.id   3dbf92c7256101e824b928fbb0caaaf7
#
_cell.length_a   1.000
_cell.length_b   1.000
_cell.length_c   1.000
_cell.angle_alpha   90.00
_cell.angle_beta   90.00
_cell.angle_gamma   90.00
#
_symmetry.space_group_name_H-M   'P 1'
#
loop_
_entity.id
_entity.type
_entity.pdbx_description
1 polymer ?
#
loop_
_entity_poly.entity_id
_entity_poly.type
_entity_poly.pdbx_seq_one_letter_code
_entity_poly.pdbx_strand_id
1 'polypeptide(L)'
;MQTQTALHDFGGFPRVRSFIDATIENARSKGFVETMFGRRRLVPELNSRNAQIREGAERMTVNFPIQGSAADILKRAMLRVHETLNTDSAKGNGQGARMILTVHDELLIESPEDSAD
;
A
#
# COMPACT_ATOMS: atom_id res chain seq x y z
N MET A 1 -6.32 25.43 3.44
CA MET A 1 -5.06 26.19 3.29
C MET A 1 -3.80 25.30 3.33
N GLN A 2 -3.70 24.35 4.24
CA GLN A 2 -2.53 23.43 4.27
C GLN A 2 -2.43 22.49 3.07
N THR A 3 -3.53 22.13 2.43
CA THR A 3 -3.56 21.26 1.24
C THR A 3 -2.98 21.97 0.01
N GLN A 4 -3.19 23.25 -0.15
CA GLN A 4 -2.58 24.04 -1.23
C GLN A 4 -1.07 24.18 -1.05
N THR A 5 -0.57 24.24 0.18
CA THR A 5 0.87 24.34 0.47
C THR A 5 1.58 23.02 0.16
N ALA A 6 1.02 21.88 0.53
CA ALA A 6 1.57 20.58 0.20
C ALA A 6 1.56 20.29 -1.30
N LEU A 7 0.52 20.73 -2.03
CA LEU A 7 0.45 20.64 -3.48
C LEU A 7 1.37 21.62 -4.19
N HIS A 8 1.71 22.72 -3.56
CA HIS A 8 2.65 23.72 -4.10
C HIS A 8 4.10 23.22 -4.11
N ASP A 9 4.46 22.36 -3.15
CA ASP A 9 5.80 21.77 -3.08
C ASP A 9 6.10 20.82 -4.26
N PHE A 10 5.07 20.35 -4.97
CA PHE A 10 5.23 19.54 -6.18
C PHE A 10 5.28 20.33 -7.48
N GLY A 11 5.31 21.67 -7.40
CA GLY A 11 5.39 22.55 -8.58
C GLY A 11 6.63 22.35 -9.45
N GLY A 12 7.72 21.79 -8.89
CA GLY A 12 8.92 21.38 -9.62
C GLY A 12 8.85 20.03 -10.31
N PHE A 13 7.75 19.24 -10.11
CA PHE A 13 7.58 17.89 -10.64
C PHE A 13 6.24 17.76 -11.37
N PRO A 14 6.14 18.19 -12.64
CA PRO A 14 4.87 18.24 -13.35
C PRO A 14 4.20 16.86 -13.53
N ARG A 15 4.96 15.78 -13.60
CA ARG A 15 4.40 14.42 -13.68
C ARG A 15 3.73 13.99 -12.39
N VAL A 16 4.30 14.37 -11.23
CA VAL A 16 3.71 14.11 -9.92
C VAL A 16 2.38 14.86 -9.78
N ARG A 17 2.37 16.13 -10.18
CA ARG A 17 1.14 16.95 -10.19
C ARG A 17 0.06 16.34 -11.08
N SER A 18 0.42 15.94 -12.30
CA SER A 18 -0.50 15.28 -13.23
C SER A 18 -1.06 13.98 -12.66
N PHE A 19 -0.24 13.20 -11.99
CA PHE A 19 -0.68 11.96 -11.31
C PHE A 19 -1.70 12.25 -10.21
N ILE A 20 -1.44 13.25 -9.36
CA ILE A 20 -2.33 13.65 -8.27
C ILE A 20 -3.69 14.08 -8.83
N ASP A 21 -3.68 15.00 -9.79
CA ASP A 21 -4.89 15.56 -10.37
C ASP A 21 -5.73 14.47 -11.11
N ALA A 22 -5.07 13.62 -11.87
CA ALA A 22 -5.72 12.51 -12.57
C ALA A 22 -6.31 11.47 -11.62
N THR A 23 -5.61 11.16 -10.52
CA THR A 23 -6.08 10.21 -9.52
C THR A 23 -7.34 10.72 -8.83
N ILE A 24 -7.36 11.98 -8.42
CA ILE A 24 -8.51 12.62 -7.77
C ILE A 24 -9.70 12.68 -8.75
N GLU A 25 -9.49 13.12 -9.98
CA GLU A 25 -10.55 13.26 -10.98
C GLU A 25 -11.16 11.91 -11.35
N ASN A 26 -10.35 10.89 -11.55
CA ASN A 26 -10.81 9.53 -11.81
C ASN A 26 -11.61 8.97 -10.64
N ALA A 27 -11.14 9.17 -9.42
CA ALA A 27 -11.83 8.71 -8.23
C ALA A 27 -13.17 9.44 -8.01
N ARG A 28 -13.21 10.73 -8.31
CA ARG A 28 -14.45 11.53 -8.23
C ARG A 28 -15.49 11.04 -9.21
N SER A 29 -15.08 10.74 -10.44
CA SER A 29 -15.95 10.26 -11.50
C SER A 29 -16.41 8.81 -11.29
N LYS A 30 -15.53 7.92 -10.84
CA LYS A 30 -15.81 6.49 -10.63
C LYS A 30 -16.43 6.19 -9.26
N GLY A 31 -16.20 7.04 -8.26
CA GLY A 31 -16.64 6.84 -6.89
C GLY A 31 -15.72 5.96 -6.04
N PHE A 32 -14.61 5.49 -6.59
CA PHE A 32 -13.63 4.67 -5.89
C PHE A 32 -12.21 4.92 -6.41
N VAL A 33 -11.22 4.52 -5.61
CA VAL A 33 -9.81 4.47 -5.97
C VAL A 33 -9.31 3.04 -5.83
N GLU A 34 -8.32 2.66 -6.63
CA GLU A 34 -7.78 1.29 -6.69
C GLU A 34 -6.28 1.25 -6.41
N THR A 35 -5.82 0.16 -5.80
CA THR A 35 -4.41 -0.21 -5.82
C THR A 35 -4.01 -0.75 -7.19
N MET A 36 -2.72 -0.91 -7.44
CA MET A 36 -2.24 -1.53 -8.69
C MET A 36 -2.69 -3.00 -8.85
N PHE A 37 -3.18 -3.63 -7.81
CA PHE A 37 -3.73 -5.00 -7.84
C PHE A 37 -5.26 -5.03 -7.87
N GLY A 38 -5.92 -3.88 -8.03
CA GLY A 38 -7.35 -3.78 -8.18
C GLY A 38 -8.17 -3.79 -6.89
N ARG A 39 -7.53 -3.68 -5.72
CA ARG A 39 -8.25 -3.53 -4.46
C ARG A 39 -8.83 -2.12 -4.38
N ARG A 40 -10.14 -2.03 -4.17
CA ARG A 40 -10.90 -0.77 -4.25
C ARG A 40 -11.25 -0.21 -2.89
N ARG A 41 -11.28 1.12 -2.83
CA ARG A 41 -11.84 1.87 -1.71
C ARG A 41 -12.82 2.90 -2.24
N LEU A 42 -14.04 2.89 -1.71
CA LEU A 42 -15.05 3.90 -2.01
C LEU A 42 -14.65 5.24 -1.39
N VAL A 43 -14.85 6.32 -2.13
CA VAL A 43 -14.49 7.67 -1.72
C VAL A 43 -15.64 8.67 -1.96
N PRO A 44 -16.83 8.43 -1.39
CA PRO A 44 -17.98 9.31 -1.59
C PRO A 44 -17.73 10.73 -1.06
N GLU A 45 -16.83 10.88 -0.11
CA GLU A 45 -16.45 12.15 0.53
C GLU A 45 -15.79 13.15 -0.45
N LEU A 46 -15.27 12.68 -1.59
CA LEU A 46 -14.74 13.56 -2.63
C LEU A 46 -15.78 14.53 -3.20
N ASN A 47 -17.05 14.18 -3.12
CA ASN A 47 -18.17 15.01 -3.55
C ASN A 47 -18.85 15.76 -2.41
N SER A 48 -18.27 15.77 -1.22
CA SER A 48 -18.81 16.49 -0.06
C SER A 48 -18.83 17.99 -0.29
N ARG A 49 -19.88 18.65 0.17
CA ARG A 49 -19.99 20.11 0.21
C ARG A 49 -19.10 20.72 1.28
N ASN A 50 -18.74 19.95 2.31
CA ASN A 50 -17.83 20.39 3.36
C ASN A 50 -16.38 20.34 2.82
N ALA A 51 -15.73 21.50 2.77
CA ALA A 51 -14.37 21.63 2.24
C ALA A 51 -13.34 20.81 3.01
N GLN A 52 -13.44 20.73 4.34
CA GLN A 52 -12.51 19.95 5.17
C GLN A 52 -12.61 18.45 4.90
N ILE A 53 -13.84 17.94 4.76
CA ILE A 53 -14.10 16.54 4.45
C ILE A 53 -13.58 16.23 3.04
N ARG A 54 -13.86 17.07 2.08
CA ARG A 54 -13.42 16.91 0.69
C ARG A 54 -11.88 16.91 0.58
N GLU A 55 -11.21 17.85 1.21
CA GLU A 55 -9.74 17.93 1.22
C GLU A 55 -9.08 16.72 1.88
N GLY A 56 -9.66 16.25 2.99
CA GLY A 56 -9.22 15.01 3.64
C GLY A 56 -9.37 13.80 2.75
N ALA A 57 -10.48 13.71 2.02
CA ALA A 57 -10.74 12.65 1.04
C ALA A 57 -9.77 12.71 -0.14
N GLU A 58 -9.41 13.89 -0.63
CA GLU A 58 -8.42 14.07 -1.70
C GLU A 58 -7.05 13.53 -1.30
N ARG A 59 -6.57 13.88 -0.10
CA ARG A 59 -5.30 13.35 0.43
C ARG A 59 -5.31 11.82 0.55
N MET A 60 -6.37 11.27 1.10
CA MET A 60 -6.54 9.82 1.22
C MET A 60 -6.59 9.13 -0.14
N THR A 61 -7.28 9.73 -1.10
CA THR A 61 -7.42 9.20 -2.46
C THR A 61 -6.09 9.10 -3.18
N VAL A 62 -5.21 10.10 -3.05
CA VAL A 62 -3.87 10.09 -3.65
C VAL A 62 -2.96 9.08 -2.95
N ASN A 63 -3.07 8.99 -1.63
CA ASN A 63 -2.22 8.13 -0.81
C ASN A 63 -2.57 6.63 -0.95
N PHE A 64 -3.84 6.30 -1.18
CA PHE A 64 -4.33 4.92 -1.22
C PHE A 64 -3.66 4.06 -2.31
N PRO A 65 -3.54 4.49 -3.59
CA PRO A 65 -2.86 3.68 -4.60
C PRO A 65 -1.41 3.37 -4.24
N ILE A 66 -0.73 4.29 -3.58
CA ILE A 66 0.69 4.15 -3.19
C ILE A 66 0.82 3.22 -1.98
N GLN A 67 0.24 3.58 -0.85
CA GLN A 67 0.32 2.79 0.38
C GLN A 67 -0.44 1.47 0.28
N GLY A 68 -1.60 1.48 -0.38
CA GLY A 68 -2.38 0.28 -0.60
C GLY A 68 -1.67 -0.71 -1.51
N SER A 69 -1.01 -0.26 -2.56
CA SER A 69 -0.20 -1.11 -3.43
C SER A 69 1.03 -1.67 -2.70
N ALA A 70 1.70 -0.86 -1.87
CA ALA A 70 2.80 -1.32 -1.03
C ALA A 70 2.34 -2.40 -0.05
N ALA A 71 1.18 -2.23 0.59
CA ALA A 71 0.59 -3.23 1.47
C ALA A 71 0.23 -4.52 0.72
N ASP A 72 -0.29 -4.43 -0.48
CA ASP A 72 -0.62 -5.58 -1.32
C ASP A 72 0.63 -6.35 -1.74
N ILE A 73 1.72 -5.65 -2.07
CA ILE A 73 3.03 -6.25 -2.36
C ILE A 73 3.55 -7.02 -1.14
N LEU A 74 3.51 -6.40 0.04
CA LEU A 74 3.96 -7.03 1.29
C LEU A 74 3.16 -8.31 1.58
N LYS A 75 1.84 -8.27 1.47
CA LYS A 75 0.98 -9.44 1.68
C LYS A 75 1.29 -10.58 0.70
N ARG A 76 1.53 -10.26 -0.57
CA ARG A 76 1.94 -11.25 -1.59
C ARG A 76 3.30 -11.83 -1.28
N ALA A 77 4.24 -11.01 -0.84
CA ALA A 77 5.56 -11.46 -0.40
C ALA A 77 5.45 -12.39 0.81
N MET A 78 4.62 -12.06 1.79
CA MET A 78 4.36 -12.91 2.97
C MET A 78 3.81 -14.28 2.57
N LEU A 79 2.85 -14.35 1.65
CA LEU A 79 2.30 -15.61 1.15
C LEU A 79 3.36 -16.46 0.47
N ARG A 80 4.20 -15.86 -0.38
CA ARG A 80 5.29 -16.55 -1.06
C ARG A 80 6.34 -17.08 -0.10
N VAL A 81 6.75 -16.28 0.87
CA VAL A 81 7.71 -16.70 1.91
C VAL A 81 7.12 -17.87 2.71
N HIS A 82 5.87 -17.77 3.13
CA HIS A 82 5.18 -18.82 3.86
C HIS A 82 5.12 -20.13 3.07
N GLU A 83 4.74 -20.10 1.81
CA GLU A 83 4.70 -21.26 0.92
C GLU A 83 6.09 -21.88 0.74
N THR A 84 7.12 -21.07 0.52
CA THR A 84 8.49 -21.52 0.37
C THR A 84 9.00 -22.23 1.63
N LEU A 85 8.80 -21.62 2.80
CA LEU A 85 9.22 -22.22 4.09
C LEU A 85 8.52 -23.55 4.35
N ASN A 86 7.24 -23.65 4.04
CA ASN A 86 6.48 -24.91 4.22
C ASN A 86 6.93 -25.99 3.22
N THR A 87 7.22 -25.63 1.97
CA THR A 87 7.70 -26.55 0.96
C THR A 87 9.09 -27.10 1.31
N ASP A 88 9.98 -26.25 1.76
CA ASP A 88 11.33 -26.63 2.16
C ASP A 88 11.33 -27.50 3.42
N SER A 89 10.45 -27.20 4.38
CA SER A 89 10.24 -28.05 5.56
C SER A 89 9.74 -29.45 5.19
N ALA A 90 8.82 -29.54 4.24
CA ALA A 90 8.29 -30.82 3.76
C ALA A 90 9.34 -31.66 3.01
N LYS A 91 10.32 -31.01 2.38
CA LYS A 91 11.46 -31.65 1.71
C LYS A 91 12.62 -31.99 2.63
N GLY A 92 12.53 -31.64 3.92
CA GLY A 92 13.59 -31.82 4.90
C GLY A 92 14.74 -30.80 4.80
N ASN A 93 14.63 -29.82 3.92
CA ASN A 93 15.63 -28.79 3.69
C ASN A 93 15.38 -27.52 4.53
N GLY A 94 14.14 -27.28 4.93
CA GLY A 94 13.80 -26.18 5.80
C GLY A 94 13.62 -26.67 7.23
N GLN A 95 14.60 -26.48 8.05
CA GLN A 95 14.65 -26.99 9.42
C GLN A 95 13.70 -26.25 10.38
N GLY A 96 12.41 -26.16 10.01
CA GLY A 96 11.38 -25.60 10.87
C GLY A 96 11.36 -24.09 10.94
N ALA A 97 11.94 -23.39 9.96
CA ALA A 97 11.83 -21.95 9.85
C ALA A 97 10.38 -21.53 9.60
N ARG A 98 9.91 -20.50 10.28
CA ARG A 98 8.55 -20.00 10.13
C ARG A 98 8.49 -18.48 10.31
N MET A 99 7.59 -17.87 9.57
CA MET A 99 7.29 -16.45 9.72
C MET A 99 6.37 -16.25 10.93
N ILE A 100 6.75 -15.35 11.83
CA ILE A 100 6.04 -15.14 13.10
C ILE A 100 5.39 -13.77 13.20
N LEU A 101 5.95 -12.74 12.57
CA LEU A 101 5.50 -11.37 12.76
C LEU A 101 5.88 -10.50 11.56
N THR A 102 5.05 -9.52 11.25
CA THR A 102 5.40 -8.40 10.39
C THR A 102 5.41 -7.10 11.20
N VAL A 103 6.45 -6.30 11.02
CA VAL A 103 6.61 -4.98 11.66
C VAL A 103 6.97 -3.99 10.57
N HIS A 104 6.10 -2.99 10.33
CA HIS A 104 6.23 -2.06 9.21
C HIS A 104 6.35 -2.82 7.87
N ASP A 105 7.48 -2.73 7.19
CA ASP A 105 7.81 -3.41 5.94
C ASP A 105 8.81 -4.56 6.10
N GLU A 106 9.02 -5.00 7.34
CA GLU A 106 9.93 -6.09 7.69
C GLU A 106 9.16 -7.36 8.07
N LEU A 107 9.72 -8.52 7.71
CA LEU A 107 9.23 -9.83 8.10
C LEU A 107 10.18 -10.43 9.13
N LEU A 108 9.63 -10.93 10.24
CA LEU A 108 10.39 -11.63 11.27
C LEU A 108 10.21 -13.13 11.08
N ILE A 109 11.32 -13.83 10.90
CA ILE A 109 11.36 -15.26 10.68
C ILE A 109 12.12 -15.90 11.82
N GLU A 110 11.50 -16.90 12.44
CA GLU A 110 12.15 -17.77 13.44
C GLU A 110 12.74 -18.98 12.72
N SER A 111 13.99 -19.29 13.01
CA SER A 111 14.62 -20.52 12.54
C SER A 111 15.45 -21.15 13.64
N PRO A 112 15.67 -22.50 13.61
CA PRO A 112 16.63 -23.13 14.51
C PRO A 112 18.03 -22.53 14.33
N GLU A 113 18.79 -22.42 15.43
CA GLU A 113 20.10 -21.80 15.46
C GLU A 113 21.08 -22.45 14.47
N ASP A 114 21.01 -23.78 14.31
CA ASP A 114 21.86 -24.54 13.40
C ASP A 114 21.60 -24.30 11.91
N SER A 115 20.51 -23.57 11.57
CA SER A 115 20.11 -23.27 10.20
C SER A 115 20.03 -21.77 9.89
N ALA A 116 20.60 -20.94 10.76
CA ALA A 116 20.56 -19.49 10.62
C ALA A 116 21.72 -18.90 9.80
N ASP A 117 22.62 -19.71 9.24
CA ASP A 117 23.75 -19.27 8.38
C ASP A 117 23.37 -19.20 6.90
#